data_8e6f3562f1f5bd1fcf35ace231316cb0
#
_entry.id   8e6f3562f1f5bd1fcf35ace231316cb0
#
_cell.length_a   1.000
_cell.length_b   1.000
_cell.length_c   1.000
_cell.angle_alpha   90.00
_cell.angle_beta   90.00
_cell.angle_gamma   90.00
#
_symmetry.space_group_name_H-M   'P 1'
#
loop_
_entity.id
_entity.type
_entity.pdbx_description
1 polymer ?
#
loop_
_entity_poly.entity_id
_entity_poly.type
_entity_poly.pdbx_seq_one_letter_code
_entity_poly.pdbx_strand_id
1 'polypeptide(L)'
;QNNISVPRTHICQQADAAMRAYEHLGPDVVLKPLFGGEGRGITRVSDPALALRAFKMIEQLDGVIYQQEFIAHEGFDIRILVIGDNTFGIRRVNPDDWRTNLSLGARAEPFDASSELVQLARRAANVVQAKIAGVDILIAPDGTPTVLEVNAVPGWKGLTEATGKDIAQEVLTFTIEQIANHRKKL
;
A
#
# COMPACT_ATOMS: atom_id res chain seq x y z
N GLN A 1 19.82 4.54 2.36
CA GLN A 1 18.48 4.35 2.97
C GLN A 1 17.70 5.63 2.73
N ASN A 2 16.50 5.50 2.17
CA ASN A 2 15.77 6.60 1.52
C ASN A 2 14.87 7.41 2.46
N ASN A 3 14.99 7.22 3.77
CA ASN A 3 14.22 7.95 4.79
C ASN A 3 12.69 7.89 4.59
N ILE A 4 12.17 6.69 4.25
CA ILE A 4 10.75 6.41 4.07
C ILE A 4 10.33 5.52 5.23
N SER A 5 9.35 5.97 6.03
CA SER A 5 8.73 5.14 7.06
C SER A 5 7.89 4.05 6.39
N VAL A 6 8.12 2.81 6.80
CA VAL A 6 7.37 1.62 6.37
C VAL A 6 7.08 0.77 7.59
N PRO A 7 5.99 -0.02 7.62
CA PRO A 7 5.73 -0.92 8.73
C PRO A 7 6.84 -1.97 8.86
N ARG A 8 7.21 -2.33 10.09
CA ARG A 8 8.15 -3.43 10.34
C ARG A 8 7.55 -4.71 9.76
N THR A 9 8.37 -5.44 9.02
CA THR A 9 7.92 -6.59 8.24
C THR A 9 8.88 -7.75 8.41
N HIS A 10 8.35 -8.96 8.60
CA HIS A 10 9.09 -10.20 8.58
C HIS A 10 8.51 -11.18 7.58
N ILE A 11 9.40 -11.90 6.90
CA ILE A 11 9.05 -12.94 5.93
C ILE A 11 9.66 -14.26 6.43
N CYS A 12 8.82 -15.27 6.61
CA CYS A 12 9.20 -16.57 7.14
C CYS A 12 8.62 -17.70 6.28
N GLN A 13 9.26 -18.86 6.31
CA GLN A 13 8.73 -20.08 5.70
C GLN A 13 8.27 -21.11 6.73
N GLN A 14 8.68 -20.94 8.00
CA GLN A 14 8.37 -21.86 9.09
C GLN A 14 7.56 -21.15 10.17
N ALA A 15 6.56 -21.84 10.71
CA ALA A 15 5.68 -21.30 11.73
C ALA A 15 6.42 -20.88 13.01
N ASP A 16 7.42 -21.65 13.43
CA ASP A 16 8.22 -21.31 14.63
C ASP A 16 9.05 -20.03 14.43
N ALA A 17 9.61 -19.83 13.24
CA ALA A 17 10.29 -18.58 12.90
C ALA A 17 9.32 -17.41 12.84
N ALA A 18 8.11 -17.63 12.30
CA ALA A 18 7.07 -16.63 12.26
C ALA A 18 6.55 -16.25 13.66
N MET A 19 6.46 -17.19 14.59
CA MET A 19 6.10 -16.88 15.99
C MET A 19 7.16 -16.01 16.69
N ARG A 20 8.44 -16.28 16.52
CA ARG A 20 9.49 -15.39 17.05
C ARG A 20 9.43 -13.99 16.44
N ALA A 21 9.13 -13.91 15.14
CA ALA A 21 8.94 -12.62 14.47
C ALA A 21 7.68 -11.89 14.97
N TYR A 22 6.58 -12.61 15.23
CA TYR A 22 5.36 -12.08 15.83
C TYR A 22 5.63 -11.42 17.20
N GLU A 23 6.39 -12.09 18.08
CA GLU A 23 6.80 -11.54 19.38
C GLU A 23 7.61 -10.23 19.21
N HIS A 24 8.43 -10.14 18.17
CA HIS A 24 9.25 -8.96 17.85
C HIS A 24 8.43 -7.79 17.28
N LEU A 25 7.44 -8.09 16.42
CA LEU A 25 6.57 -7.08 15.81
C LEU A 25 5.58 -6.48 16.81
N GLY A 26 5.24 -7.25 17.85
CA GLY A 26 4.20 -6.90 18.81
C GLY A 26 2.94 -7.74 18.61
N PRO A 27 1.94 -7.61 19.52
CA PRO A 27 0.81 -8.54 19.61
C PRO A 27 -0.26 -8.32 18.51
N ASP A 28 -0.01 -7.47 17.52
CA ASP A 28 -1.00 -7.11 16.51
C ASP A 28 -0.31 -7.00 15.14
N VAL A 29 -0.56 -7.98 14.29
CA VAL A 29 0.08 -8.09 12.99
C VAL A 29 -0.93 -8.27 11.87
N VAL A 30 -0.52 -7.89 10.69
CA VAL A 30 -1.24 -8.12 9.43
C VAL A 30 -0.52 -9.17 8.63
N LEU A 31 -1.20 -10.28 8.35
CA LEU A 31 -0.75 -11.31 7.41
C LEU A 31 -1.20 -10.92 6.01
N LYS A 32 -0.27 -10.96 5.08
CA LYS A 32 -0.54 -10.61 3.67
C LYS A 32 -0.14 -11.77 2.77
N PRO A 33 -0.96 -12.15 1.78
CA PRO A 33 -0.49 -13.05 0.73
C PRO A 33 0.61 -12.37 -0.10
N LEU A 34 1.61 -13.13 -0.55
CA LEU A 34 2.65 -12.59 -1.44
C LEU A 34 2.10 -12.12 -2.78
N PHE A 35 1.06 -12.78 -3.26
CA PHE A 35 0.39 -12.48 -4.53
C PHE A 35 -1.08 -12.21 -4.27
N GLY A 36 -1.59 -11.20 -4.94
CA GLY A 36 -2.98 -10.76 -4.79
C GLY A 36 -3.07 -9.25 -4.84
N GLY A 37 -4.27 -8.74 -4.67
CA GLY A 37 -4.54 -7.31 -4.66
C GLY A 37 -5.88 -7.02 -4.00
N GLU A 38 -6.20 -5.74 -3.90
CA GLU A 38 -7.50 -5.27 -3.44
C GLU A 38 -7.84 -5.70 -1.98
N GLY A 39 -6.84 -6.00 -1.16
CA GLY A 39 -7.04 -6.43 0.23
C GLY A 39 -7.52 -7.87 0.41
N ARG A 40 -7.58 -8.67 -0.66
CA ARG A 40 -8.00 -10.07 -0.58
C ARG A 40 -6.98 -10.91 0.17
N GLY A 41 -7.45 -11.71 1.13
CA GLY A 41 -6.60 -12.59 1.95
C GLY A 41 -5.78 -11.87 3.02
N ILE A 42 -5.88 -10.55 3.14
CA ILE A 42 -5.25 -9.81 4.23
C ILE A 42 -6.01 -10.10 5.53
N THR A 43 -5.29 -10.55 6.55
CA THR A 43 -5.85 -10.94 7.84
C THR A 43 -5.10 -10.26 8.97
N ARG A 44 -5.81 -9.59 9.88
CA ARG A 44 -5.23 -9.06 11.12
C ARG A 44 -5.32 -10.11 12.23
N VAL A 45 -4.23 -10.31 12.94
CA VAL A 45 -4.12 -11.31 14.01
C VAL A 45 -3.51 -10.65 15.23
N SER A 46 -4.26 -10.66 16.35
CA SER A 46 -3.85 -10.09 17.63
C SER A 46 -3.80 -11.12 18.77
N ASP A 47 -4.20 -12.37 18.49
CA ASP A 47 -4.13 -13.48 19.44
C ASP A 47 -3.00 -14.44 19.06
N PRO A 48 -2.05 -14.75 19.98
CA PRO A 48 -0.91 -15.62 19.69
C PRO A 48 -1.30 -17.04 19.27
N ALA A 49 -2.40 -17.59 19.82
CA ALA A 49 -2.82 -18.94 19.48
C ALA A 49 -3.44 -18.97 18.08
N LEU A 50 -4.14 -17.92 17.66
CA LEU A 50 -4.63 -17.77 16.29
C LEU A 50 -3.48 -17.52 15.32
N ALA A 51 -2.48 -16.71 15.72
CA ALA A 51 -1.27 -16.48 14.93
C ALA A 51 -0.56 -17.80 14.61
N LEU A 52 -0.29 -18.62 15.65
CA LEU A 52 0.36 -19.92 15.46
C LEU A 52 -0.44 -20.85 14.52
N ARG A 53 -1.77 -20.89 14.65
CA ARG A 53 -2.61 -21.70 13.76
C ARG A 53 -2.55 -21.22 12.32
N ALA A 54 -2.62 -19.91 12.10
CA ALA A 54 -2.50 -19.31 10.77
C ALA A 54 -1.14 -19.61 10.15
N PHE A 55 -0.06 -19.47 10.91
CA PHE A 55 1.30 -19.75 10.43
C PHE A 55 1.48 -21.23 10.07
N LYS A 56 1.01 -22.15 10.92
CA LYS A 56 1.05 -23.59 10.63
C LYS A 56 0.23 -23.95 9.38
N MET A 57 -0.91 -23.34 9.19
CA MET A 57 -1.73 -23.57 8.00
C MET A 57 -1.00 -23.10 6.72
N ILE A 58 -0.36 -21.91 6.76
CA ILE A 58 0.42 -21.40 5.63
C ILE A 58 1.63 -22.30 5.36
N GLU A 59 2.37 -22.73 6.41
CA GLU A 59 3.50 -23.64 6.31
C GLU A 59 3.11 -25.00 5.69
N GLN A 60 1.97 -25.58 6.10
CA GLN A 60 1.44 -26.84 5.53
C GLN A 60 1.11 -26.75 4.04
N LEU A 61 0.85 -25.52 3.55
CA LEU A 61 0.60 -25.25 2.14
C LEU A 61 1.87 -24.84 1.39
N ASP A 62 3.06 -25.04 1.98
CA ASP A 62 4.35 -24.58 1.47
C ASP A 62 4.36 -23.07 1.13
N GLY A 63 3.52 -22.30 1.82
CA GLY A 63 3.34 -20.88 1.63
C GLY A 63 4.38 -20.04 2.37
N VAL A 64 4.54 -18.81 1.94
CA VAL A 64 5.37 -17.81 2.63
C VAL A 64 4.53 -17.01 3.60
N ILE A 65 4.96 -16.98 4.85
CA ILE A 65 4.35 -16.20 5.91
C ILE A 65 4.90 -14.78 5.83
N TYR A 66 4.14 -13.86 5.23
CA TYR A 66 4.44 -12.44 5.19
C TYR A 66 3.65 -11.76 6.30
N GLN A 67 4.31 -11.30 7.34
CA GLN A 67 3.69 -10.61 8.47
C GLN A 67 4.29 -9.23 8.67
N GLN A 68 3.42 -8.29 8.98
CA GLN A 68 3.73 -6.88 9.11
C GLN A 68 3.04 -6.33 10.36
N GLU A 69 3.69 -5.42 11.10
CA GLU A 69 3.03 -4.76 12.23
C GLU A 69 1.76 -4.05 11.77
N PHE A 70 0.74 -4.08 12.61
CA PHE A 70 -0.46 -3.32 12.36
C PHE A 70 -0.23 -1.85 12.77
N ILE A 71 -0.42 -0.95 11.82
CA ILE A 71 -0.41 0.49 12.10
C ILE A 71 -1.83 0.92 12.44
N ALA A 72 -2.05 1.35 13.68
CA ALA A 72 -3.33 1.91 14.07
C ALA A 72 -3.62 3.18 13.26
N HIS A 73 -4.87 3.34 12.84
CA HIS A 73 -5.31 4.48 12.04
C HIS A 73 -6.81 4.76 12.24
N GLU A 74 -7.28 5.90 11.78
CA GLU A 74 -8.65 6.38 12.00
C GLU A 74 -9.67 5.86 10.96
N GLY A 75 -9.46 4.66 10.40
CA GLY A 75 -10.37 4.06 9.41
C GLY A 75 -10.21 4.63 7.99
N PHE A 76 -9.10 5.27 7.71
CA PHE A 76 -8.78 5.74 6.36
C PHE A 76 -7.30 5.57 6.02
N ASP A 77 -7.02 5.53 4.75
CA ASP A 77 -5.68 5.72 4.19
C ASP A 77 -5.70 6.76 3.06
N ILE A 78 -4.52 7.14 2.62
CA ILE A 78 -4.32 8.08 1.54
C ILE A 78 -3.64 7.34 0.39
N ARG A 79 -4.29 7.35 -0.78
CA ARG A 79 -3.67 6.89 -2.03
C ARG A 79 -3.26 8.08 -2.87
N ILE A 80 -1.97 8.15 -3.19
CA ILE A 80 -1.44 9.13 -4.13
C ILE A 80 -0.99 8.40 -5.40
N LEU A 81 -1.63 8.73 -6.51
CA LEU A 81 -1.18 8.29 -7.83
C LEU A 81 -0.11 9.26 -8.33
N VAL A 82 1.04 8.72 -8.64
CA VAL A 82 2.16 9.43 -9.27
C VAL A 82 2.17 9.09 -10.76
N ILE A 83 2.22 10.09 -11.63
CA ILE A 83 2.37 9.96 -13.09
C ILE A 83 3.45 10.95 -13.53
N GLY A 84 4.70 10.51 -13.62
CA GLY A 84 5.82 11.42 -13.82
C GLY A 84 5.89 12.49 -12.72
N ASP A 85 5.75 13.75 -13.12
CA ASP A 85 5.74 14.90 -12.21
C ASP A 85 4.35 15.25 -11.67
N ASN A 86 3.29 14.64 -12.19
CA ASN A 86 1.91 14.86 -11.75
C ASN A 86 1.54 13.92 -10.60
N THR A 87 0.71 14.41 -9.69
CA THR A 87 0.18 13.62 -8.57
C THR A 87 -1.30 13.87 -8.37
N PHE A 88 -2.03 12.82 -8.02
CA PHE A 88 -3.47 12.85 -7.77
C PHE A 88 -3.75 12.09 -6.48
N GLY A 89 -4.46 12.72 -5.54
CA GLY A 89 -4.74 12.16 -4.22
C GLY A 89 -6.21 11.82 -4.01
N ILE A 90 -6.45 10.70 -3.34
CA ILE A 90 -7.73 10.38 -2.71
C ILE A 90 -7.51 9.88 -1.30
N ARG A 91 -8.51 10.09 -0.46
CA ARG A 91 -8.65 9.40 0.83
C ARG A 91 -9.63 8.25 0.65
N ARG A 92 -9.26 7.06 1.12
CA ARG A 92 -10.14 5.90 1.13
C ARG A 92 -10.61 5.67 2.56
N VAL A 93 -11.89 5.79 2.81
CA VAL A 93 -12.50 5.74 4.15
C VAL A 93 -13.36 4.51 4.28
N ASN A 94 -13.12 3.71 5.32
CA ASN A 94 -13.97 2.57 5.66
C ASN A 94 -14.30 2.64 7.16
N PRO A 95 -15.53 3.04 7.53
CA PRO A 95 -15.91 3.13 8.93
C PRO A 95 -16.19 1.78 9.59
N ASP A 96 -16.41 0.73 8.77
CA ASP A 96 -16.87 -0.59 9.22
C ASP A 96 -15.75 -1.64 9.24
N ASP A 97 -14.60 -1.35 8.62
CA ASP A 97 -13.46 -2.27 8.54
C ASP A 97 -12.14 -1.47 8.65
N TRP A 98 -11.14 -2.05 9.29
CA TRP A 98 -9.79 -1.48 9.30
C TRP A 98 -9.12 -1.50 7.92
N ARG A 99 -9.60 -2.32 6.98
CA ARG A 99 -9.10 -2.34 5.59
C ARG A 99 -9.80 -1.25 4.78
N THR A 100 -9.01 -0.45 4.13
CA THR A 100 -9.44 0.74 3.38
C THR A 100 -9.53 0.52 1.87
N ASN A 101 -9.50 -0.75 1.42
CA ASN A 101 -9.61 -1.10 0.01
C ASN A 101 -11.03 -0.85 -0.51
N LEU A 102 -11.15 -0.22 -1.68
CA LEU A 102 -12.46 0.10 -2.30
C LEU A 102 -13.27 -1.16 -2.60
N SER A 103 -12.62 -2.26 -2.98
CA SER A 103 -13.25 -3.56 -3.21
C SER A 103 -13.88 -4.18 -1.95
N LEU A 104 -13.53 -3.69 -0.77
CA LEU A 104 -14.04 -4.12 0.53
C LEU A 104 -15.03 -3.11 1.14
N GLY A 105 -15.57 -2.20 0.34
CA GLY A 105 -16.61 -1.27 0.77
C GLY A 105 -16.12 0.11 1.21
N ALA A 106 -14.83 0.39 1.17
CA ALA A 106 -14.33 1.74 1.41
C ALA A 106 -14.85 2.72 0.35
N ARG A 107 -14.98 3.99 0.73
CA ARG A 107 -15.35 5.08 -0.17
C ARG A 107 -14.13 5.91 -0.51
N ALA A 108 -14.03 6.32 -1.78
CA ALA A 108 -13.02 7.26 -2.22
C ALA A 108 -13.55 8.69 -2.09
N GLU A 109 -12.78 9.55 -1.46
CA GLU A 109 -13.06 10.97 -1.35
C GLU A 109 -11.90 11.76 -1.97
N PRO A 110 -12.17 12.89 -2.65
CA PRO A 110 -11.11 13.77 -3.12
C PRO A 110 -10.21 14.18 -1.95
N PHE A 111 -8.91 14.19 -2.17
CA PHE A 111 -7.94 14.59 -1.14
C PHE A 111 -6.85 15.45 -1.74
N ASP A 112 -6.72 16.66 -1.22
CA ASP A 112 -5.63 17.56 -1.58
C ASP A 112 -4.44 17.28 -0.65
N ALA A 113 -3.51 16.49 -1.18
CA ALA A 113 -2.37 16.03 -0.41
C ALA A 113 -1.39 17.18 -0.13
N SER A 114 -0.92 17.28 1.11
CA SER A 114 0.13 18.23 1.48
C SER A 114 1.40 18.00 0.66
N SER A 115 2.21 19.04 0.53
CA SER A 115 3.50 18.95 -0.18
C SER A 115 4.40 17.85 0.39
N GLU A 116 4.33 17.59 1.69
CA GLU A 116 5.09 16.54 2.37
C GLU A 116 4.67 15.14 1.91
N LEU A 117 3.36 14.86 1.87
CA LEU A 117 2.82 13.59 1.40
C LEU A 117 3.09 13.37 -0.09
N VAL A 118 2.97 14.41 -0.90
CA VAL A 118 3.33 14.36 -2.32
C VAL A 118 4.81 14.01 -2.50
N GLN A 119 5.70 14.65 -1.76
CA GLN A 119 7.14 14.35 -1.82
C GLN A 119 7.44 12.94 -1.32
N LEU A 120 6.76 12.47 -0.26
CA LEU A 120 6.89 11.10 0.23
C LEU A 120 6.50 10.08 -0.85
N ALA A 121 5.34 10.27 -1.48
CA ALA A 121 4.87 9.40 -2.55
C ALA A 121 5.83 9.37 -3.75
N ARG A 122 6.34 10.52 -4.18
CA ARG A 122 7.35 10.61 -5.25
C ARG A 122 8.64 9.90 -4.88
N ARG A 123 9.15 10.08 -3.65
CA ARG A 123 10.34 9.35 -3.17
C ARG A 123 10.09 7.84 -3.19
N ALA A 124 8.94 7.38 -2.70
CA ALA A 124 8.59 5.97 -2.67
C ALA A 124 8.53 5.37 -4.09
N ALA A 125 7.87 6.04 -5.04
CA ALA A 125 7.83 5.64 -6.44
C ALA A 125 9.23 5.60 -7.08
N ASN A 126 10.07 6.60 -6.78
CA ASN A 126 11.44 6.67 -7.31
C ASN A 126 12.35 5.56 -6.78
N VAL A 127 12.20 5.13 -5.52
CA VAL A 127 12.99 4.00 -4.96
C VAL A 127 12.78 2.72 -5.75
N VAL A 128 11.57 2.48 -6.21
CA VAL A 128 11.23 1.31 -7.05
C VAL A 128 11.30 1.61 -8.55
N GLN A 129 11.80 2.79 -8.93
CA GLN A 129 11.96 3.23 -10.33
C GLN A 129 10.65 3.25 -11.14
N ALA A 130 9.51 3.38 -10.46
CA ALA A 130 8.21 3.42 -11.10
C ALA A 130 7.87 4.86 -11.54
N LYS A 131 7.61 5.04 -12.84
CA LYS A 131 7.17 6.32 -13.41
C LYS A 131 5.67 6.56 -13.24
N ILE A 132 4.91 5.47 -13.13
CA ILE A 132 3.48 5.48 -12.80
C ILE A 132 3.34 4.54 -11.60
N ALA A 133 2.83 5.04 -10.49
CA ALA A 133 2.65 4.24 -9.27
C ALA A 133 1.50 4.78 -8.40
N GLY A 134 0.76 3.87 -7.80
CA GLY A 134 -0.13 4.17 -6.66
C GLY A 134 0.62 3.95 -5.36
N VAL A 135 0.74 4.98 -4.54
CA VAL A 135 1.39 4.91 -3.23
C VAL A 135 0.34 4.99 -2.13
N ASP A 136 0.26 3.97 -1.30
CA ASP A 136 -0.67 3.89 -0.19
C ASP A 136 0.02 4.30 1.11
N ILE A 137 -0.54 5.28 1.80
CA ILE A 137 0.04 5.91 2.99
C ILE A 137 -0.99 5.87 4.12
N LEU A 138 -0.61 5.33 5.27
CA LEU A 138 -1.33 5.52 6.54
C LEU A 138 -0.72 6.68 7.31
N ILE A 139 -1.57 7.37 8.06
CA ILE A 139 -1.13 8.30 9.09
C ILE A 139 -1.25 7.59 10.42
N ALA A 140 -0.11 7.34 11.06
CA ALA A 140 -0.06 6.73 12.39
C ALA A 140 -0.63 7.71 13.47
N PRO A 141 -1.00 7.23 14.66
CA PRO A 141 -1.60 8.08 15.72
C PRO A 141 -0.73 9.26 16.16
N ASP A 142 0.59 9.16 15.99
CA ASP A 142 1.56 10.23 16.27
C ASP A 142 1.71 11.24 15.11
N GLY A 143 0.90 11.08 14.04
CA GLY A 143 0.93 11.90 12.84
C GLY A 143 1.98 11.47 11.80
N THR A 144 2.75 10.40 12.07
CA THR A 144 3.80 9.94 11.14
C THR A 144 3.20 9.29 9.89
N PRO A 145 3.48 9.81 8.68
CA PRO A 145 3.06 9.18 7.45
C PRO A 145 3.91 7.93 7.18
N THR A 146 3.25 6.78 7.00
CA THR A 146 3.87 5.47 6.80
C THR A 146 3.42 4.87 5.47
N VAL A 147 4.36 4.57 4.58
CA VAL A 147 4.08 3.96 3.27
C VAL A 147 3.80 2.47 3.45
N LEU A 148 2.61 2.04 3.06
CA LEU A 148 2.19 0.64 3.12
C LEU A 148 2.66 -0.16 1.90
N GLU A 149 2.48 0.42 0.71
CA GLU A 149 2.83 -0.20 -0.55
C GLU A 149 3.07 0.82 -1.66
N VAL A 150 3.82 0.39 -2.68
CA VAL A 150 3.95 1.07 -3.97
C VAL A 150 3.49 0.10 -5.05
N ASN A 151 2.38 0.41 -5.70
CA ASN A 151 1.77 -0.40 -6.74
C ASN A 151 2.14 0.15 -8.12
N ALA A 152 2.91 -0.62 -8.91
CA ALA A 152 3.36 -0.23 -10.25
C ALA A 152 2.28 -0.39 -11.35
N VAL A 153 1.16 -1.06 -11.04
CA VAL A 153 -0.01 -1.19 -11.94
C VAL A 153 -1.25 -0.72 -11.16
N PRO A 154 -1.32 0.56 -10.81
CA PRO A 154 -2.39 1.06 -9.95
C PRO A 154 -3.72 1.11 -10.71
N GLY A 155 -4.79 0.61 -10.08
CA GLY A 155 -6.15 0.94 -10.52
C GLY A 155 -6.47 2.39 -10.17
N TRP A 156 -7.05 3.14 -11.11
CA TRP A 156 -7.43 4.56 -10.94
C TRP A 156 -8.92 4.86 -11.06
N LYS A 157 -9.76 3.83 -11.21
CA LYS A 157 -11.21 4.01 -11.34
C LYS A 157 -11.79 4.84 -10.19
N GLY A 158 -11.54 4.45 -8.94
CA GLY A 158 -12.01 5.18 -7.77
C GLY A 158 -11.47 6.61 -7.68
N LEU A 159 -10.26 6.86 -8.18
CA LEU A 159 -9.69 8.20 -8.23
C LEU A 159 -10.39 9.05 -9.30
N THR A 160 -10.68 8.50 -10.48
CA THR A 160 -11.47 9.15 -11.52
C THR A 160 -12.87 9.49 -11.01
N GLU A 161 -13.55 8.55 -10.37
CA GLU A 161 -14.90 8.74 -9.83
C GLU A 161 -14.94 9.79 -8.72
N ALA A 162 -13.97 9.78 -7.82
CA ALA A 162 -13.90 10.72 -6.71
C ALA A 162 -13.54 12.14 -7.16
N THR A 163 -12.61 12.30 -8.10
CA THR A 163 -12.08 13.61 -8.48
C THR A 163 -12.71 14.22 -9.73
N GLY A 164 -13.42 13.41 -10.53
CA GLY A 164 -13.93 13.82 -11.85
C GLY A 164 -12.84 14.04 -12.91
N LYS A 165 -11.57 13.71 -12.60
CA LYS A 165 -10.45 13.86 -13.55
C LYS A 165 -10.31 12.65 -14.43
N ASP A 166 -10.02 12.86 -15.73
CA ASP A 166 -9.71 11.78 -16.66
C ASP A 166 -8.27 11.28 -16.47
N ILE A 167 -8.10 10.36 -15.51
CA ILE A 167 -6.78 9.79 -15.19
C ILE A 167 -6.24 8.93 -16.35
N ALA A 168 -7.12 8.31 -17.13
CA ALA A 168 -6.69 7.54 -18.31
C ALA A 168 -6.01 8.47 -19.33
N GLN A 169 -6.57 9.65 -19.57
CA GLN A 169 -5.97 10.66 -20.43
C GLN A 169 -4.61 11.13 -19.90
N GLU A 170 -4.46 11.34 -18.60
CA GLU A 170 -3.18 11.71 -17.97
C GLU A 170 -2.10 10.64 -18.21
N VAL A 171 -2.45 9.36 -17.99
CA VAL A 171 -1.56 8.22 -18.25
C VAL A 171 -1.15 8.13 -19.72
N LEU A 172 -2.10 8.29 -20.65
CA LEU A 172 -1.82 8.24 -22.10
C LEU A 172 -0.93 9.40 -22.52
N THR A 173 -1.22 10.62 -22.07
CA THR A 173 -0.41 11.80 -22.39
C THR A 173 1.03 11.61 -21.91
N PHE A 174 1.21 11.23 -20.65
CA PHE A 174 2.54 10.94 -20.12
C PHE A 174 3.28 9.87 -20.92
N THR A 175 2.59 8.78 -21.27
CA THR A 175 3.20 7.68 -22.00
C THR A 175 3.68 8.12 -23.40
N ILE A 176 2.86 8.89 -24.13
CA ILE A 176 3.21 9.45 -25.44
C ILE A 176 4.44 10.36 -25.34
N GLU A 177 4.47 11.23 -24.35
CA GLU A 177 5.62 12.12 -24.09
C GLU A 177 6.91 11.33 -23.81
N GLN A 178 6.84 10.27 -23.00
CA GLN A 178 8.00 9.41 -22.73
C GLN A 178 8.53 8.74 -24.00
N ILE A 179 7.63 8.24 -24.86
CA ILE A 179 8.02 7.63 -26.16
C ILE A 179 8.67 8.68 -27.06
N ALA A 180 8.09 9.89 -27.17
CA ALA A 180 8.63 10.96 -27.99
C ALA A 180 10.03 11.40 -27.51
N ASN A 181 10.22 11.50 -26.20
CA ASN A 181 11.51 11.87 -25.59
C ASN A 181 12.57 10.77 -25.76
N HIS A 182 12.17 9.51 -25.72
CA HIS A 182 13.09 8.39 -25.98
C HIS A 182 13.59 8.38 -27.43
N ARG A 183 12.68 8.60 -28.40
CA ARG A 183 13.04 8.67 -29.84
C ARG A 183 14.00 9.82 -30.20
N LYS A 184 13.98 10.93 -29.45
CA LYS A 184 14.90 12.06 -29.66
C LYS A 184 16.32 11.80 -29.13
N LYS A 185 16.51 10.76 -28.34
CA LYS A 185 17.81 10.39 -27.75
C LYS A 185 18.54 9.28 -28.53
N LEU A 186 17.87 8.68 -29.50
CA LEU A 186 18.39 7.71 -30.47
C LEU A 186 18.81 8.41 -31.78
#